data_d4e44ec6ab6556b2a038fb004c23434f
#
_entry.id   d4e44ec6ab6556b2a038fb004c23434f
#
_cell.length_a   1.000
_cell.length_b   1.000
_cell.length_c   1.000
_cell.angle_alpha   90.00
_cell.angle_beta   90.00
_cell.angle_gamma   90.00
#
_symmetry.space_group_name_H-M   'P 1'
#
loop_
_entity.id
_entity.type
_entity.pdbx_description
1 polymer ?
#
loop_
_entity_poly.entity_id
_entity_poly.type
_entity_poly.pdbx_seq_one_letter_code
_entity_poly.pdbx_strand_id
1 'polypeptide(L)'
;AEPYSEFPAKGTGNDQFGASPSCNDWYETVKLNYGVDYCDSGGRSEHFDPIPNTWHKMLDILFYWASKGVDGFRCDMAEMVSTAFWHWAIDKVKSVHPAMIFIAEVYNPWEYKHYVDAGFDYLYDKVGMYDTMRGVICGNCPTSQITTAWQWVDGISNHMLYFLENHDEQRIASDYFAGDGFRAYPALAVNMLMRSNPFMVYAGQEYGERGMDSEGFSGKDGRTTIFDYWTIPSLHRALVTNESTASERKLSAIYDRILSIASTEKAVA
;
A
#
# COMPACT_ATOMS: atom_id res chain seq x y z
N ALA A 1 -32.09 14.02 10.47
CA ALA A 1 -30.94 14.80 10.91
C ALA A 1 -29.85 13.82 11.30
N GLU A 2 -28.62 14.07 10.91
CA GLU A 2 -27.51 13.21 11.34
C GLU A 2 -27.33 13.35 12.85
N PRO A 3 -27.06 12.24 13.57
CA PRO A 3 -26.93 12.26 15.01
C PRO A 3 -25.67 12.97 15.50
N TYR A 4 -24.71 13.15 14.60
CA TYR A 4 -23.42 13.75 14.85
C TYR A 4 -23.11 14.80 13.77
N SER A 5 -22.60 15.96 14.21
CA SER A 5 -22.22 17.06 13.32
C SER A 5 -20.88 17.63 13.77
N GLU A 6 -19.89 17.58 12.93
CA GLU A 6 -18.55 18.11 13.18
C GLU A 6 -18.46 19.57 12.69
N PHE A 7 -18.09 20.47 13.58
CA PHE A 7 -17.89 21.87 13.28
C PHE A 7 -16.65 22.42 14.00
N PRO A 8 -15.75 23.12 13.33
CA PRO A 8 -15.76 23.41 11.89
C PRO A 8 -15.51 22.16 11.05
N ALA A 9 -16.02 22.15 9.83
CA ALA A 9 -15.77 21.06 8.88
C ALA A 9 -14.26 20.90 8.62
N LYS A 10 -13.80 19.65 8.53
CA LYS A 10 -12.40 19.36 8.26
C LYS A 10 -12.08 19.51 6.77
N GLY A 11 -11.09 20.34 6.49
CA GLY A 11 -10.70 20.67 5.11
C GLY A 11 -9.57 19.81 4.54
N THR A 12 -9.12 18.76 5.26
CA THR A 12 -8.01 17.91 4.81
C THR A 12 -8.30 16.42 5.01
N GLY A 13 -7.67 15.59 4.16
CA GLY A 13 -7.74 14.13 4.27
C GLY A 13 -6.65 13.51 5.14
N ASN A 14 -5.60 14.26 5.51
CA ASN A 14 -4.51 13.79 6.35
C ASN A 14 -4.79 13.99 7.86
N ASP A 15 -3.76 13.80 8.72
CA ASP A 15 -3.86 13.92 10.18
C ASP A 15 -4.09 15.35 10.71
N GLN A 16 -4.21 16.34 9.81
CA GLN A 16 -4.46 17.71 10.22
C GLN A 16 -5.95 17.94 10.49
N PHE A 17 -6.28 18.24 11.74
CA PHE A 17 -7.67 18.44 12.19
C PHE A 17 -8.02 19.91 12.43
N GLY A 18 -7.10 20.83 12.17
CA GLY A 18 -7.35 22.28 12.29
C GLY A 18 -8.27 22.80 11.19
N ALA A 19 -8.97 23.90 11.48
CA ALA A 19 -9.83 24.58 10.49
C ALA A 19 -9.05 25.39 9.45
N SER A 20 -7.74 25.59 9.68
CA SER A 20 -6.84 26.37 8.79
C SER A 20 -5.65 25.52 8.40
N PRO A 21 -5.80 24.60 7.43
CA PRO A 21 -4.71 23.74 6.96
C PRO A 21 -3.65 24.55 6.24
N SER A 22 -2.41 24.06 6.26
CA SER A 22 -1.32 24.62 5.45
C SER A 22 -1.38 24.07 4.02
N CYS A 23 -0.59 24.67 3.11
CA CYS A 23 -0.48 24.17 1.74
C CYS A 23 0.26 22.82 1.65
N ASN A 24 0.89 22.35 2.73
CA ASN A 24 1.52 21.04 2.80
C ASN A 24 0.58 19.94 3.35
N ASP A 25 -0.60 20.34 3.86
CA ASP A 25 -1.66 19.41 4.20
C ASP A 25 -2.46 19.07 2.94
N TRP A 26 -3.17 17.97 2.96
CA TRP A 26 -4.01 17.59 1.81
C TRP A 26 -5.27 18.45 1.75
N TYR A 27 -5.09 19.76 1.57
CA TYR A 27 -6.16 20.77 1.61
C TYR A 27 -7.15 20.64 0.44
N GLU A 28 -6.78 19.93 -0.63
CA GLU A 28 -7.63 19.58 -1.77
C GLU A 28 -8.59 18.42 -1.49
N THR A 29 -8.42 17.74 -0.36
CA THR A 29 -9.24 16.61 0.08
C THR A 29 -10.14 17.00 1.25
N VAL A 30 -11.20 16.24 1.50
CA VAL A 30 -12.15 16.44 2.59
C VAL A 30 -12.29 15.18 3.40
N LYS A 31 -12.24 15.29 4.74
CA LYS A 31 -12.58 14.17 5.61
C LYS A 31 -14.07 13.86 5.52
N LEU A 32 -14.38 12.62 5.23
CA LEU A 32 -15.74 12.11 5.32
C LEU A 32 -16.08 11.78 6.78
N ASN A 33 -17.34 12.01 7.16
CA ASN A 33 -17.80 11.70 8.50
C ASN A 33 -18.06 10.19 8.64
N TYR A 34 -17.12 9.50 9.29
CA TYR A 34 -17.24 8.09 9.68
C TYR A 34 -17.74 7.91 11.11
N GLY A 35 -18.18 8.99 11.78
CA GLY A 35 -18.72 8.95 13.13
C GLY A 35 -17.67 9.06 14.24
N VAL A 36 -16.46 9.53 13.91
CA VAL A 36 -15.42 9.82 14.92
C VAL A 36 -15.26 11.33 15.03
N ASP A 37 -15.48 11.89 16.23
CA ASP A 37 -15.27 13.30 16.50
C ASP A 37 -13.82 13.57 16.93
N TYR A 38 -13.12 14.34 16.13
CA TYR A 38 -11.74 14.77 16.43
C TYR A 38 -11.67 16.13 17.12
N CYS A 39 -12.81 16.78 17.38
CA CYS A 39 -12.91 18.12 17.94
C CYS A 39 -13.28 18.13 19.42
N ASP A 40 -13.74 17.03 19.99
CA ASP A 40 -14.15 16.95 21.38
C ASP A 40 -12.96 17.06 22.35
N SER A 41 -13.24 17.35 23.61
CA SER A 41 -12.21 17.57 24.63
C SER A 41 -11.41 16.31 24.99
N GLY A 42 -11.95 15.12 24.72
CA GLY A 42 -11.26 13.83 24.87
C GLY A 42 -10.57 13.35 23.61
N GLY A 43 -10.92 13.94 22.47
CA GLY A 43 -10.52 13.55 21.14
C GLY A 43 -11.03 12.16 20.73
N ARG A 44 -11.52 12.02 19.52
CA ARG A 44 -11.90 10.74 18.93
C ARG A 44 -13.06 10.02 19.62
N SER A 45 -14.05 10.73 20.16
CA SER A 45 -15.28 10.08 20.59
C SER A 45 -16.02 9.45 19.41
N GLU A 46 -16.67 8.31 19.67
CA GLU A 46 -17.31 7.49 18.65
C GLU A 46 -18.81 7.67 18.64
N HIS A 47 -19.38 7.87 17.47
CA HIS A 47 -20.81 8.10 17.24
C HIS A 47 -21.30 7.14 16.15
N PHE A 48 -21.50 5.88 16.52
CA PHE A 48 -21.87 4.79 15.60
C PHE A 48 -23.33 4.31 15.77
N ASP A 49 -24.09 4.91 16.68
CA ASP A 49 -25.51 4.61 16.86
C ASP A 49 -26.34 5.90 16.77
N PRO A 50 -27.13 6.07 15.71
CA PRO A 50 -27.26 5.18 14.55
C PRO A 50 -25.97 5.18 13.68
N ILE A 51 -25.81 4.08 12.92
CA ILE A 51 -24.69 3.95 11.98
C ILE A 51 -24.63 5.15 11.03
N PRO A 52 -23.47 5.81 10.86
CA PRO A 52 -23.32 6.95 9.97
C PRO A 52 -23.72 6.64 8.52
N ASN A 53 -24.40 7.57 7.87
CA ASN A 53 -24.83 7.41 6.48
C ASN A 53 -23.65 7.16 5.51
N THR A 54 -22.47 7.70 5.83
CA THR A 54 -21.23 7.44 5.09
C THR A 54 -20.92 5.95 4.99
N TRP A 55 -21.13 5.19 6.06
CA TRP A 55 -20.87 3.74 6.06
C TRP A 55 -21.74 3.01 5.02
N HIS A 56 -23.03 3.33 4.96
CA HIS A 56 -23.93 2.72 3.98
C HIS A 56 -23.52 3.06 2.55
N LYS A 57 -23.17 4.32 2.27
CA LYS A 57 -22.72 4.75 0.94
C LYS A 57 -21.42 4.07 0.52
N MET A 58 -20.46 3.95 1.44
CA MET A 58 -19.20 3.27 1.14
C MET A 58 -19.40 1.76 0.95
N LEU A 59 -20.30 1.14 1.72
CA LEU A 59 -20.68 -0.26 1.52
C LEU A 59 -21.33 -0.46 0.14
N ASP A 60 -22.21 0.43 -0.30
CA ASP A 60 -22.83 0.37 -1.63
C ASP A 60 -21.77 0.45 -2.74
N ILE A 61 -20.72 1.27 -2.56
CA ILE A 61 -19.59 1.35 -3.50
C ILE A 61 -18.82 0.01 -3.54
N LEU A 62 -18.55 -0.59 -2.39
CA LEU A 62 -17.88 -1.89 -2.33
C LEU A 62 -18.70 -2.98 -3.01
N PHE A 63 -20.00 -3.06 -2.75
CA PHE A 63 -20.89 -4.01 -3.43
C PHE A 63 -21.01 -3.74 -4.93
N TYR A 64 -21.06 -2.48 -5.35
CA TYR A 64 -21.09 -2.14 -6.77
C TYR A 64 -19.89 -2.72 -7.50
N TRP A 65 -18.68 -2.50 -7.00
CA TRP A 65 -17.47 -3.03 -7.65
C TRP A 65 -17.33 -4.54 -7.50
N ALA A 66 -17.69 -5.11 -6.36
CA ALA A 66 -17.75 -6.55 -6.17
C ALA A 66 -18.66 -7.20 -7.23
N SER A 67 -19.83 -6.59 -7.53
CA SER A 67 -20.74 -7.06 -8.58
C SER A 67 -20.15 -6.99 -10.00
N LYS A 68 -19.08 -6.20 -10.21
CA LYS A 68 -18.36 -6.14 -11.50
C LYS A 68 -17.28 -7.20 -11.63
N GLY A 69 -17.07 -8.02 -10.60
CA GLY A 69 -16.15 -9.16 -10.64
C GLY A 69 -14.71 -8.79 -10.28
N VAL A 70 -14.48 -7.75 -9.46
CA VAL A 70 -13.16 -7.52 -8.87
C VAL A 70 -12.89 -8.60 -7.81
N ASP A 71 -11.63 -9.00 -7.66
CA ASP A 71 -11.22 -10.04 -6.71
C ASP A 71 -10.93 -9.48 -5.31
N GLY A 72 -10.73 -8.17 -5.21
CA GLY A 72 -10.44 -7.53 -3.94
C GLY A 72 -10.32 -6.03 -4.02
N PHE A 73 -10.01 -5.42 -2.87
CA PHE A 73 -9.83 -3.98 -2.70
C PHE A 73 -8.52 -3.67 -1.99
N ARG A 74 -7.73 -2.78 -2.56
CA ARG A 74 -6.68 -2.06 -1.82
C ARG A 74 -7.31 -0.81 -1.22
N CYS A 75 -7.25 -0.69 0.09
CA CYS A 75 -7.85 0.39 0.84
C CYS A 75 -6.79 1.43 1.19
N ASP A 76 -6.87 2.55 0.48
CA ASP A 76 -5.99 3.69 0.63
C ASP A 76 -6.15 4.33 2.00
N MET A 77 -5.03 4.65 2.66
CA MET A 77 -5.02 5.30 3.97
C MET A 77 -6.02 4.65 4.96
N ALA A 78 -6.07 3.32 4.98
CA ALA A 78 -7.05 2.60 5.80
C ALA A 78 -6.98 2.98 7.28
N GLU A 79 -5.80 3.34 7.79
CA GLU A 79 -5.61 3.77 9.18
C GLU A 79 -6.28 5.12 9.52
N MET A 80 -6.70 5.89 8.52
CA MET A 80 -7.46 7.14 8.70
C MET A 80 -8.97 6.88 8.88
N VAL A 81 -9.40 5.64 8.74
CA VAL A 81 -10.80 5.23 8.87
C VAL A 81 -10.93 4.22 10.03
N SER A 82 -11.96 4.41 10.86
CA SER A 82 -12.20 3.57 12.04
C SER A 82 -12.21 2.07 11.72
N THR A 83 -11.54 1.27 12.54
CA THR A 83 -11.60 -0.19 12.48
C THR A 83 -13.02 -0.74 12.66
N ALA A 84 -13.87 -0.02 13.36
CA ALA A 84 -15.29 -0.38 13.50
C ALA A 84 -16.02 -0.35 12.14
N PHE A 85 -15.76 0.67 11.30
CA PHE A 85 -16.28 0.71 9.95
C PHE A 85 -15.75 -0.46 9.11
N TRP A 86 -14.45 -0.70 9.14
CA TRP A 86 -13.83 -1.77 8.36
C TRP A 86 -14.39 -3.13 8.74
N HIS A 87 -14.49 -3.43 10.04
CA HIS A 87 -15.07 -4.67 10.51
C HIS A 87 -16.50 -4.85 9.99
N TRP A 88 -17.34 -3.82 10.15
CA TRP A 88 -18.73 -3.85 9.71
C TRP A 88 -18.86 -4.01 8.18
N ALA A 89 -18.04 -3.31 7.40
CA ALA A 89 -18.12 -3.33 5.95
C ALA A 89 -17.56 -4.63 5.36
N ILE A 90 -16.38 -5.07 5.82
CA ILE A 90 -15.72 -6.29 5.35
C ILE A 90 -16.57 -7.51 5.65
N ASP A 91 -17.14 -7.61 6.86
CA ASP A 91 -18.04 -8.71 7.21
C ASP A 91 -19.22 -8.80 6.26
N LYS A 92 -19.88 -7.68 5.96
CA LYS A 92 -20.99 -7.62 5.03
C LYS A 92 -20.59 -8.00 3.60
N VAL A 93 -19.46 -7.51 3.10
CA VAL A 93 -19.00 -7.87 1.77
C VAL A 93 -18.64 -9.35 1.70
N LYS A 94 -17.87 -9.87 2.65
CA LYS A 94 -17.45 -11.28 2.68
C LYS A 94 -18.63 -12.23 2.94
N SER A 95 -19.71 -11.79 3.57
CA SER A 95 -20.92 -12.61 3.70
C SER A 95 -21.60 -12.93 2.36
N VAL A 96 -21.42 -12.07 1.35
CA VAL A 96 -21.95 -12.23 -0.01
C VAL A 96 -20.87 -12.70 -0.99
N HIS A 97 -19.64 -12.21 -0.82
CA HIS A 97 -18.48 -12.49 -1.65
C HIS A 97 -17.34 -13.06 -0.79
N PRO A 98 -17.40 -14.32 -0.35
CA PRO A 98 -16.47 -14.86 0.65
C PRO A 98 -15.01 -14.96 0.19
N ALA A 99 -14.75 -14.93 -1.12
CA ALA A 99 -13.40 -14.91 -1.68
C ALA A 99 -12.81 -13.51 -1.85
N MET A 100 -13.56 -12.46 -1.49
CA MET A 100 -13.08 -11.06 -1.63
C MET A 100 -11.90 -10.79 -0.73
N ILE A 101 -10.81 -10.28 -1.30
CA ILE A 101 -9.58 -9.93 -0.58
C ILE A 101 -9.58 -8.44 -0.22
N PHE A 102 -9.19 -8.12 1.00
CA PHE A 102 -9.00 -6.75 1.46
C PHE A 102 -7.53 -6.52 1.85
N ILE A 103 -6.91 -5.51 1.24
CA ILE A 103 -5.53 -5.12 1.51
C ILE A 103 -5.54 -3.70 2.10
N ALA A 104 -4.97 -3.53 3.29
CA ALA A 104 -4.91 -2.23 3.96
C ALA A 104 -3.55 -1.55 3.78
N GLU A 105 -3.61 -0.26 3.52
CA GLU A 105 -2.47 0.62 3.73
C GLU A 105 -2.52 1.15 5.16
N VAL A 106 -1.63 0.62 6.01
CA VAL A 106 -1.47 1.02 7.41
C VAL A 106 0.02 1.20 7.67
N TYR A 107 0.42 2.36 8.15
CA TYR A 107 1.84 2.68 8.39
C TYR A 107 2.24 2.62 9.86
N ASN A 108 1.27 2.67 10.79
CA ASN A 108 1.54 2.51 12.21
C ASN A 108 1.59 1.01 12.59
N PRO A 109 2.77 0.42 12.89
CA PRO A 109 2.86 -1.01 13.21
C PRO A 109 2.10 -1.42 14.48
N TRP A 110 1.85 -0.49 15.39
CA TRP A 110 1.06 -0.74 16.61
C TRP A 110 -0.42 -0.98 16.30
N GLU A 111 -0.89 -0.50 15.14
CA GLU A 111 -2.27 -0.67 14.68
C GLU A 111 -2.46 -1.92 13.82
N TYR A 112 -1.41 -2.54 13.32
CA TYR A 112 -1.51 -3.67 12.37
C TYR A 112 -2.49 -4.73 12.84
N LYS A 113 -2.37 -5.17 14.10
CA LYS A 113 -3.26 -6.19 14.64
C LYS A 113 -4.72 -5.77 14.64
N HIS A 114 -5.03 -4.51 14.91
CA HIS A 114 -6.40 -4.01 14.93
C HIS A 114 -7.06 -4.09 13.54
N TYR A 115 -6.28 -3.85 12.48
CA TYR A 115 -6.78 -3.96 11.10
C TYR A 115 -6.90 -5.42 10.64
N VAL A 116 -6.00 -6.31 11.07
CA VAL A 116 -6.17 -7.76 10.87
C VAL A 116 -7.44 -8.23 11.57
N ASP A 117 -7.64 -7.86 12.84
CA ASP A 117 -8.84 -8.22 13.61
C ASP A 117 -10.12 -7.62 13.01
N ALA A 118 -10.03 -6.49 12.30
CA ALA A 118 -11.15 -5.89 11.55
C ALA A 118 -11.50 -6.65 10.26
N GLY A 119 -10.70 -7.65 9.84
CA GLY A 119 -11.01 -8.55 8.74
C GLY A 119 -10.19 -8.35 7.47
N PHE A 120 -9.18 -7.48 7.48
CA PHE A 120 -8.23 -7.36 6.37
C PHE A 120 -7.42 -8.64 6.21
N ASP A 121 -7.26 -9.07 4.97
CA ASP A 121 -6.49 -10.26 4.63
C ASP A 121 -4.98 -9.94 4.65
N TYR A 122 -4.61 -8.77 4.14
CA TYR A 122 -3.23 -8.33 4.06
C TYR A 122 -3.07 -6.84 4.40
N LEU A 123 -1.89 -6.52 4.95
CA LEU A 123 -1.44 -5.15 5.22
C LEU A 123 -0.08 -4.92 4.57
N TYR A 124 0.18 -3.71 4.10
CA TYR A 124 1.52 -3.31 3.66
C TYR A 124 2.51 -3.36 4.82
N ASP A 125 3.59 -4.13 4.69
CA ASP A 125 4.71 -4.07 5.65
C ASP A 125 5.70 -2.96 5.23
N LYS A 126 5.22 -1.71 5.30
CA LYS A 126 5.99 -0.54 4.88
C LYS A 126 7.05 -0.19 5.92
N VAL A 127 6.64 0.09 7.15
CA VAL A 127 7.54 0.60 8.21
C VAL A 127 8.46 -0.50 8.75
N GLY A 128 8.03 -1.75 8.72
CA GLY A 128 8.86 -2.88 9.13
C GLY A 128 9.80 -3.33 8.00
N MET A 129 9.32 -4.20 7.13
CA MET A 129 10.17 -4.89 6.16
C MET A 129 10.65 -3.99 5.02
N TYR A 130 9.78 -3.16 4.42
CA TYR A 130 10.18 -2.29 3.32
C TYR A 130 11.28 -1.32 3.74
N ASP A 131 11.09 -0.57 4.83
CA ASP A 131 12.08 0.42 5.29
C ASP A 131 13.41 -0.25 5.68
N THR A 132 13.35 -1.44 6.27
CA THR A 132 14.53 -2.24 6.57
C THR A 132 15.28 -2.66 5.31
N MET A 133 14.56 -3.22 4.32
CA MET A 133 15.18 -3.63 3.05
C MET A 133 15.80 -2.45 2.31
N ARG A 134 15.10 -1.32 2.25
CA ARG A 134 15.63 -0.08 1.68
C ARG A 134 16.91 0.34 2.41
N GLY A 135 16.89 0.34 3.73
CA GLY A 135 18.05 0.69 4.56
C GLY A 135 19.24 -0.24 4.31
N VAL A 136 19.02 -1.54 4.19
CA VAL A 136 20.08 -2.54 3.87
C VAL A 136 20.64 -2.31 2.47
N ILE A 137 19.80 -2.15 1.46
CA ILE A 137 20.22 -1.92 0.07
C ILE A 137 21.04 -0.64 -0.06
N CYS A 138 20.64 0.42 0.63
CA CYS A 138 21.34 1.71 0.64
C CYS A 138 22.56 1.74 1.57
N GLY A 139 22.81 0.69 2.35
CA GLY A 139 23.93 0.63 3.30
C GLY A 139 23.70 1.44 4.58
N ASN A 140 22.45 1.81 4.88
CA ASN A 140 22.08 2.63 6.03
C ASN A 140 21.79 1.82 7.29
N CYS A 141 21.57 0.51 7.17
CA CYS A 141 21.40 -0.38 8.31
C CYS A 141 21.99 -1.79 8.04
N PRO A 142 22.34 -2.52 9.09
CA PRO A 142 22.89 -3.87 8.95
C PRO A 142 21.80 -4.89 8.57
N THR A 143 22.19 -5.97 7.91
CA THR A 143 21.29 -7.07 7.50
C THR A 143 20.61 -7.76 8.68
N SER A 144 21.17 -7.70 9.90
CA SER A 144 20.54 -8.21 11.12
C SER A 144 19.20 -7.56 11.45
N GLN A 145 18.93 -6.34 10.95
CA GLN A 145 17.64 -5.68 11.13
C GLN A 145 16.49 -6.39 10.38
N ILE A 146 16.79 -7.17 9.36
CA ILE A 146 15.80 -8.02 8.67
C ILE A 146 15.14 -8.98 9.65
N THR A 147 15.93 -9.62 10.52
CA THR A 147 15.40 -10.53 11.56
C THR A 147 14.51 -9.76 12.55
N THR A 148 14.90 -8.55 12.94
CA THR A 148 14.10 -7.70 13.84
C THR A 148 12.77 -7.34 13.21
N ALA A 149 12.78 -6.86 11.96
CA ALA A 149 11.56 -6.52 11.23
C ALA A 149 10.63 -7.73 11.08
N TRP A 150 11.19 -8.90 10.77
CA TRP A 150 10.46 -10.14 10.66
C TRP A 150 9.80 -10.59 11.97
N GLN A 151 10.53 -10.47 13.09
CA GLN A 151 10.02 -10.84 14.41
C GLN A 151 8.98 -9.85 14.93
N TRP A 152 9.03 -8.59 14.50
CA TRP A 152 8.09 -7.58 14.96
C TRP A 152 6.64 -7.88 14.59
N VAL A 153 6.42 -8.53 13.47
CA VAL A 153 5.09 -8.95 13.01
C VAL A 153 4.74 -10.38 13.41
N ASP A 154 5.44 -10.95 14.40
CA ASP A 154 5.15 -12.30 14.87
C ASP A 154 3.69 -12.39 15.38
N GLY A 155 3.01 -13.49 15.03
CA GLY A 155 1.59 -13.68 15.30
C GLY A 155 0.63 -13.12 14.24
N ILE A 156 1.07 -12.18 13.38
CA ILE A 156 0.29 -11.63 12.25
C ILE A 156 1.06 -11.71 10.93
N SER A 157 2.19 -12.33 10.94
CA SER A 157 3.14 -12.32 9.81
C SER A 157 2.57 -12.86 8.51
N ASN A 158 1.61 -13.77 8.54
CA ASN A 158 0.90 -14.30 7.38
C ASN A 158 -0.10 -13.30 6.74
N HIS A 159 -0.33 -12.17 7.40
CA HIS A 159 -1.16 -11.08 6.89
C HIS A 159 -0.33 -9.95 6.27
N MET A 160 0.99 -10.07 6.18
CA MET A 160 1.82 -9.01 5.64
C MET A 160 1.99 -9.17 4.13
N LEU A 161 1.82 -8.06 3.39
CA LEU A 161 2.15 -7.94 1.99
C LEU A 161 3.50 -7.23 1.85
N TYR A 162 4.45 -7.90 1.22
CA TYR A 162 5.79 -7.38 0.99
C TYR A 162 5.91 -6.69 -0.37
N PHE A 163 6.78 -5.70 -0.45
CA PHE A 163 7.09 -4.97 -1.68
C PHE A 163 8.46 -4.29 -1.57
N LEU A 164 9.01 -3.87 -2.69
CA LEU A 164 10.23 -3.07 -2.77
C LEU A 164 10.00 -1.74 -3.50
N GLU A 165 8.92 -1.65 -4.25
CA GLU A 165 8.43 -0.44 -4.92
C GLU A 165 6.91 -0.36 -4.83
N ASN A 166 6.38 0.84 -4.81
CA ASN A 166 4.99 1.14 -5.06
C ASN A 166 4.87 2.55 -5.68
N HIS A 167 3.65 3.06 -5.83
CA HIS A 167 3.40 4.36 -6.45
C HIS A 167 3.78 5.56 -5.56
N ASP A 168 3.99 5.36 -4.25
CA ASP A 168 4.36 6.41 -3.30
C ASP A 168 5.87 6.45 -3.02
N GLU A 169 6.58 5.34 -3.26
CA GLU A 169 7.99 5.20 -2.95
C GLU A 169 8.87 5.36 -4.20
N GLN A 170 10.13 5.75 -3.98
CA GLN A 170 11.09 5.84 -5.07
C GLN A 170 11.37 4.47 -5.69
N ARG A 171 11.56 4.45 -7.00
CA ARG A 171 12.00 3.28 -7.75
C ARG A 171 13.38 2.83 -7.28
N ILE A 172 13.60 1.52 -7.20
CA ILE A 172 14.90 0.93 -6.82
C ILE A 172 16.02 1.46 -7.71
N ALA A 173 15.78 1.52 -9.02
CA ALA A 173 16.79 1.97 -9.99
C ALA A 173 16.98 3.49 -10.03
N SER A 174 16.22 4.27 -9.25
CA SER A 174 16.38 5.72 -9.17
C SER A 174 17.67 6.12 -8.44
N ASP A 175 18.11 7.36 -8.66
CA ASP A 175 19.24 7.95 -7.95
C ASP A 175 18.96 8.16 -6.44
N TYR A 176 17.69 8.08 -6.04
CA TYR A 176 17.22 8.28 -4.65
C TYR A 176 17.07 6.98 -3.86
N PHE A 177 17.29 5.82 -4.47
CA PHE A 177 17.24 4.55 -3.78
C PHE A 177 18.57 3.79 -4.02
N ALA A 178 18.63 2.86 -4.98
CA ALA A 178 19.81 2.04 -5.21
C ALA A 178 20.62 2.41 -6.46
N GLY A 179 20.06 3.24 -7.35
CA GLY A 179 20.69 3.65 -8.62
C GLY A 179 20.73 2.56 -9.70
N ASP A 180 20.41 1.32 -9.33
CA ASP A 180 20.42 0.16 -10.24
C ASP A 180 19.45 -0.91 -9.74
N GLY A 181 18.55 -1.39 -10.62
CA GLY A 181 17.56 -2.42 -10.29
C GLY A 181 18.18 -3.76 -9.88
N PHE A 182 19.38 -4.10 -10.36
CA PHE A 182 20.07 -5.33 -9.95
C PHE A 182 20.53 -5.32 -8.50
N ARG A 183 20.75 -4.18 -7.90
CA ARG A 183 21.17 -4.08 -6.47
C ARG A 183 20.11 -4.57 -5.51
N ALA A 184 18.84 -4.59 -5.91
CA ALA A 184 17.76 -5.11 -5.09
C ALA A 184 17.58 -6.63 -5.19
N TYR A 185 18.31 -7.32 -6.05
CA TYR A 185 18.16 -8.76 -6.25
C TYR A 185 18.20 -9.59 -4.95
N PRO A 186 19.15 -9.38 -4.02
CA PRO A 186 19.14 -10.11 -2.75
C PRO A 186 17.89 -9.82 -1.89
N ALA A 187 17.44 -8.57 -1.85
CA ALA A 187 16.26 -8.18 -1.11
C ALA A 187 14.96 -8.75 -1.72
N LEU A 188 14.90 -8.80 -3.05
CA LEU A 188 13.81 -9.46 -3.77
C LEU A 188 13.74 -10.95 -3.37
N ALA A 189 14.88 -11.65 -3.41
CA ALA A 189 14.94 -13.06 -3.04
C ALA A 189 14.51 -13.27 -1.57
N VAL A 190 14.96 -12.43 -0.64
CA VAL A 190 14.56 -12.53 0.77
C VAL A 190 13.06 -12.31 0.92
N ASN A 191 12.51 -11.23 0.38
CA ASN A 191 11.09 -10.91 0.53
C ASN A 191 10.16 -11.97 -0.09
N MET A 192 10.57 -12.57 -1.19
CA MET A 192 9.74 -13.55 -1.90
C MET A 192 9.90 -14.98 -1.44
N LEU A 193 11.06 -15.34 -0.84
CA LEU A 193 11.38 -16.72 -0.52
C LEU A 193 11.45 -17.00 0.98
N MET A 194 11.37 -15.97 1.82
CA MET A 194 11.43 -16.11 3.26
C MET A 194 10.13 -16.69 3.85
N ARG A 195 9.00 -16.36 3.25
CA ARG A 195 7.64 -16.79 3.64
C ARG A 195 6.76 -16.90 2.40
N SER A 196 5.62 -17.57 2.54
CA SER A 196 4.56 -17.65 1.51
C SER A 196 3.65 -16.41 1.45
N ASN A 197 4.12 -15.28 1.91
CA ASN A 197 3.38 -14.01 1.87
C ASN A 197 3.25 -13.49 0.43
N PRO A 198 2.17 -12.78 0.11
CA PRO A 198 2.08 -12.10 -1.17
C PRO A 198 3.17 -11.03 -1.30
N PHE A 199 3.70 -10.91 -2.51
CA PHE A 199 4.65 -9.88 -2.87
C PHE A 199 4.11 -9.04 -4.03
N MET A 200 4.12 -7.72 -3.86
CA MET A 200 3.68 -6.79 -4.89
C MET A 200 4.87 -6.39 -5.77
N VAL A 201 4.78 -6.68 -7.06
CA VAL A 201 5.68 -6.15 -8.08
C VAL A 201 5.04 -4.91 -8.68
N TYR A 202 5.68 -3.74 -8.51
CA TYR A 202 5.18 -2.51 -9.10
C TYR A 202 5.52 -2.45 -10.59
N ALA A 203 4.55 -2.08 -11.42
CA ALA A 203 4.68 -2.08 -12.87
C ALA A 203 5.95 -1.38 -13.37
N GLY A 204 6.83 -2.09 -14.07
CA GLY A 204 8.13 -1.62 -14.53
C GLY A 204 9.31 -1.92 -13.61
N GLN A 205 9.05 -2.38 -12.38
CA GLN A 205 10.10 -2.78 -11.43
C GLN A 205 10.99 -3.90 -12.01
N GLU A 206 10.37 -4.87 -12.66
CA GLU A 206 11.01 -6.00 -13.32
C GLU A 206 11.87 -5.62 -14.52
N TYR A 207 11.71 -4.42 -15.04
CA TYR A 207 12.52 -3.85 -16.11
C TYR A 207 13.52 -2.79 -15.61
N GLY A 208 13.53 -2.51 -14.31
CA GLY A 208 14.43 -1.51 -13.73
C GLY A 208 14.03 -0.08 -14.05
N GLU A 209 12.71 0.21 -14.07
CA GLU A 209 12.22 1.58 -14.25
C GLU A 209 12.82 2.51 -13.22
N ARG A 210 13.27 3.68 -13.66
CA ARG A 210 14.01 4.60 -12.78
C ARG A 210 13.15 5.69 -12.18
N GLY A 211 12.05 6.09 -12.82
CA GLY A 211 11.24 7.23 -12.39
C GLY A 211 12.05 8.54 -12.35
N MET A 212 13.02 8.69 -13.25
CA MET A 212 13.92 9.85 -13.31
C MET A 212 13.61 10.78 -14.49
N ASP A 213 12.51 10.54 -15.16
CA ASP A 213 12.02 11.38 -16.25
C ASP A 213 11.21 12.57 -15.68
N SER A 214 11.13 13.63 -16.48
CA SER A 214 10.38 14.83 -16.13
C SER A 214 8.92 14.66 -16.52
N GLU A 215 8.17 13.95 -15.70
CA GLU A 215 6.75 13.63 -15.95
C GLU A 215 5.76 14.68 -15.45
N GLY A 216 6.25 15.71 -14.78
CA GLY A 216 5.48 16.90 -14.46
C GLY A 216 4.76 16.94 -13.12
N PHE A 217 4.55 15.81 -12.44
CA PHE A 217 3.89 15.80 -11.12
C PHE A 217 4.89 15.97 -9.97
N SER A 218 5.82 15.04 -9.85
CA SER A 218 6.85 15.06 -8.78
C SER A 218 8.22 15.49 -9.31
N GLY A 219 8.35 15.67 -10.61
CA GLY A 219 9.64 15.95 -11.24
C GLY A 219 10.53 14.71 -11.31
N LYS A 220 11.83 14.92 -11.17
CA LYS A 220 12.84 13.84 -11.22
C LYS A 220 13.19 13.34 -9.82
N ASP A 221 12.22 12.90 -9.07
CA ASP A 221 12.39 12.49 -7.68
C ASP A 221 12.46 10.96 -7.45
N GLY A 222 12.52 10.19 -8.54
CA GLY A 222 12.62 8.74 -8.49
C GLY A 222 11.28 8.03 -8.35
N ARG A 223 10.16 8.74 -8.41
CA ARG A 223 8.81 8.18 -8.44
C ARG A 223 8.24 8.23 -9.85
N THR A 224 7.34 7.31 -10.16
CA THR A 224 6.59 7.31 -11.40
C THR A 224 5.18 7.81 -11.11
N THR A 225 4.66 8.74 -11.91
CA THR A 225 3.28 9.20 -11.75
C THR A 225 2.28 8.06 -11.90
N ILE A 226 1.18 8.16 -11.15
CA ILE A 226 0.03 7.24 -11.25
C ILE A 226 -0.96 7.67 -12.34
N PHE A 227 -0.76 8.83 -12.95
CA PHE A 227 -1.69 9.39 -13.92
C PHE A 227 -1.42 8.84 -15.32
N ASP A 228 -2.47 8.66 -16.09
CA ASP A 228 -2.48 8.03 -17.41
C ASP A 228 -1.92 8.89 -18.54
N TYR A 229 -1.62 10.17 -18.29
CA TYR A 229 -0.98 11.04 -19.27
C TYR A 229 0.49 10.71 -19.52
N TRP A 230 1.09 9.86 -18.69
CA TRP A 230 2.50 9.48 -18.80
C TRP A 230 2.64 8.02 -19.21
N THR A 231 3.49 7.78 -20.21
CA THR A 231 3.87 6.44 -20.63
C THR A 231 5.18 6.04 -19.96
N ILE A 232 5.19 4.97 -19.17
CA ILE A 232 6.40 4.43 -18.56
C ILE A 232 7.30 3.84 -19.64
N PRO A 233 8.52 4.42 -19.87
CA PRO A 233 9.34 4.06 -21.04
C PRO A 233 9.77 2.59 -21.08
N SER A 234 10.12 2.00 -19.94
CA SER A 234 10.54 0.59 -19.85
C SER A 234 9.40 -0.36 -20.21
N LEU A 235 8.19 -0.09 -19.71
CA LEU A 235 6.99 -0.88 -20.04
C LEU A 235 6.61 -0.73 -21.52
N HIS A 236 6.71 0.48 -22.07
CA HIS A 236 6.43 0.70 -23.49
C HIS A 236 7.39 -0.10 -24.37
N ARG A 237 8.70 -0.08 -24.06
CA ARG A 237 9.69 -0.90 -24.79
C ARG A 237 9.40 -2.39 -24.66
N ALA A 238 8.98 -2.85 -23.47
CA ALA A 238 8.75 -4.28 -23.25
C ALA A 238 7.46 -4.78 -23.88
N LEU A 239 6.36 -4.04 -23.74
CA LEU A 239 5.01 -4.55 -24.02
C LEU A 239 4.43 -4.03 -25.34
N VAL A 240 4.93 -2.91 -25.86
CA VAL A 240 4.38 -2.29 -27.08
C VAL A 240 5.32 -2.43 -28.27
N THR A 241 6.58 -1.99 -28.12
CA THR A 241 7.51 -1.99 -29.26
C THR A 241 8.39 -3.23 -29.36
N ASN A 242 8.44 -4.05 -28.29
CA ASN A 242 9.34 -5.21 -28.19
C ASN A 242 10.82 -4.85 -28.34
N GLU A 243 11.21 -3.69 -27.83
CA GLU A 243 12.57 -3.11 -27.95
C GLU A 243 13.30 -3.05 -26.60
N SER A 244 12.97 -3.97 -25.67
CA SER A 244 13.66 -4.05 -24.38
C SER A 244 15.17 -4.14 -24.56
N THR A 245 15.90 -3.41 -23.74
CA THR A 245 17.37 -3.46 -23.71
C THR A 245 17.86 -4.82 -23.19
N ALA A 246 19.13 -5.12 -23.41
CA ALA A 246 19.73 -6.34 -22.85
C ALA A 246 19.68 -6.37 -21.31
N SER A 247 19.80 -5.19 -20.67
CA SER A 247 19.70 -5.03 -19.21
C SER A 247 18.30 -5.32 -18.69
N GLU A 248 17.28 -4.74 -19.33
CA GLU A 248 15.87 -4.96 -18.98
C GLU A 248 15.49 -6.44 -19.10
N ARG A 249 15.84 -7.09 -20.21
CA ARG A 249 15.60 -8.53 -20.40
C ARG A 249 16.30 -9.39 -19.36
N LYS A 250 17.54 -9.03 -18.97
CA LYS A 250 18.28 -9.77 -17.96
C LYS A 250 17.63 -9.64 -16.58
N LEU A 251 17.20 -8.43 -16.21
CA LEU A 251 16.54 -8.19 -14.94
C LEU A 251 15.18 -8.89 -14.87
N SER A 252 14.38 -8.76 -15.92
CA SER A 252 13.07 -9.43 -16.02
C SER A 252 13.20 -10.95 -15.89
N ALA A 253 14.20 -11.56 -16.52
CA ALA A 253 14.44 -13.01 -16.37
C ALA A 253 14.80 -13.41 -14.93
N ILE A 254 15.41 -12.52 -14.14
CA ILE A 254 15.65 -12.76 -12.71
C ILE A 254 14.34 -12.75 -11.95
N TYR A 255 13.47 -11.77 -12.21
CA TYR A 255 12.14 -11.71 -11.61
C TYR A 255 11.32 -12.94 -11.93
N ASP A 256 11.25 -13.34 -13.21
CA ASP A 256 10.54 -14.55 -13.66
C ASP A 256 11.00 -15.79 -12.91
N ARG A 257 12.33 -15.94 -12.75
CA ARG A 257 12.89 -17.08 -12.05
C ARG A 257 12.53 -17.10 -10.56
N ILE A 258 12.62 -15.96 -9.86
CA ILE A 258 12.30 -15.88 -8.42
C ILE A 258 10.80 -16.08 -8.21
N LEU A 259 9.95 -15.45 -9.02
CA LEU A 259 8.49 -15.62 -8.99
C LEU A 259 8.11 -17.08 -9.21
N SER A 260 8.75 -17.74 -10.19
CA SER A 260 8.54 -19.16 -10.46
C SER A 260 8.92 -20.03 -9.26
N ILE A 261 10.05 -19.78 -8.63
CA ILE A 261 10.47 -20.51 -7.41
C ILE A 261 9.45 -20.28 -6.29
N ALA A 262 9.09 -19.02 -6.02
CA ALA A 262 8.15 -18.66 -4.96
C ALA A 262 6.77 -19.33 -5.14
N SER A 263 6.31 -19.51 -6.39
CA SER A 263 4.99 -20.07 -6.70
C SER A 263 4.94 -21.59 -6.86
N THR A 264 6.09 -22.26 -7.07
CA THR A 264 6.12 -23.69 -7.40
C THR A 264 6.88 -24.55 -6.38
N GLU A 265 7.82 -23.98 -5.64
CA GLU A 265 8.67 -24.75 -4.73
C GLU A 265 7.99 -24.93 -3.37
N LYS A 266 7.67 -26.18 -3.04
CA LYS A 266 7.01 -26.53 -1.77
C LYS A 266 7.78 -26.14 -0.50
N ALA A 267 9.09 -25.89 -0.61
CA ALA A 267 9.90 -25.45 0.52
C ALA A 267 9.68 -23.97 0.85
N VAL A 268 9.06 -23.22 -0.06
CA VAL A 268 8.76 -21.79 0.09
C VAL A 268 7.26 -21.57 0.37
N ALA A 269 6.41 -22.41 -0.20
CA ALA A 269 4.95 -22.33 -0.10
C ALA A 269 4.40 -22.78 1.26
#